data_e91055355455fee45976301b7d26d695
#
_entry.id   e91055355455fee45976301b7d26d695
#
_cell.length_a   1.000
_cell.length_b   1.000
_cell.length_c   1.000
_cell.angle_alpha   90.00
_cell.angle_beta   90.00
_cell.angle_gamma   90.00
#
_symmetry.space_group_name_H-M   'P 1'
#
loop_
_entity.id
_entity.type
_entity.pdbx_description
1 polymer ?
#
loop_
_entity_poly.entity_id
_entity_poly.type
_entity_poly.pdbx_seq_one_letter_code
_entity_poly.pdbx_strand_id
1 'polypeptide(L)'
;HHHLATAGYFRDVQARLKKFVESGQLSIFKNGYWGHPAMKLPPAVNLLAVAHYLEVLDFHKEIIKIHTILGGKNPHPNYLVGGVACPINMHDTGAAGVMVNEVSMNYMRDIAKACVDIVNNVYIPDVKAIASMYPEWFKIGGGISSKNLLCYGDFPEIPNEWSEKSLMMPMGAIIDGKLNEVHPVDLRNPDEIQEFVDHSWYKYPGDKKGLHPWDGVTDHAFGFAPDSDGTPQKYNWISQNGKYTWVKSPRWKGHMMEVGPLARVVMGVVKNMPQYKDPALATLKELNLPLEAMFSTLGRHAARALEASFMADMMVKYVDDLIANIRAGDEAAANMEFWEPKTWPKQCKGVGACEAPRGALAHYCVIDNGKIANWQAVVPTTWNASPRDTEGNHGAFEAS
;
A
#
# COMPACT_ATOMS: atom_id res chain seq x y z
N HIS A 1 -14.80 14.86 -18.38
CA HIS A 1 -14.66 13.83 -19.45
C HIS A 1 -13.25 13.89 -19.99
N HIS A 2 -12.55 12.76 -19.91
CA HIS A 2 -11.18 12.67 -20.40
C HIS A 2 -11.15 12.88 -21.94
N HIS A 3 -10.08 13.51 -22.45
CA HIS A 3 -9.92 13.81 -23.89
C HIS A 3 -9.96 12.55 -24.80
N LEU A 4 -9.68 11.36 -24.25
CA LEU A 4 -9.77 10.08 -24.96
C LEU A 4 -11.20 9.53 -25.05
N ALA A 5 -12.16 10.07 -24.32
CA ALA A 5 -13.55 9.57 -24.29
C ALA A 5 -14.34 9.94 -25.56
N THR A 6 -13.85 9.53 -26.72
CA THR A 6 -14.53 9.71 -28.01
C THR A 6 -15.24 8.43 -28.45
N ALA A 7 -16.31 8.56 -29.26
CA ALA A 7 -16.99 7.41 -29.81
C ALA A 7 -16.08 6.51 -30.66
N GLY A 8 -15.06 7.09 -31.32
CA GLY A 8 -14.03 6.34 -32.05
C GLY A 8 -13.17 5.49 -31.12
N TYR A 9 -12.69 6.06 -30.03
CA TYR A 9 -11.91 5.36 -29.02
C TYR A 9 -12.68 4.18 -28.41
N PHE A 10 -13.94 4.38 -28.01
CA PHE A 10 -14.75 3.31 -27.46
C PHE A 10 -15.03 2.18 -28.46
N ARG A 11 -15.24 2.51 -29.74
CA ARG A 11 -15.35 1.49 -30.79
C ARG A 11 -14.07 0.67 -30.97
N ASP A 12 -12.91 1.32 -30.91
CA ASP A 12 -11.63 0.63 -30.97
C ASP A 12 -11.40 -0.27 -29.76
N VAL A 13 -11.66 0.21 -28.54
CA VAL A 13 -11.58 -0.60 -27.30
C VAL A 13 -12.54 -1.80 -27.41
N GLN A 14 -13.77 -1.58 -27.86
CA GLN A 14 -14.75 -2.66 -28.05
C GLN A 14 -14.26 -3.71 -29.06
N ALA A 15 -13.69 -3.29 -30.18
CA ALA A 15 -13.19 -4.21 -31.21
C ALA A 15 -11.99 -5.03 -30.70
N ARG A 16 -11.08 -4.42 -29.96
CA ARG A 16 -9.95 -5.11 -29.31
C ARG A 16 -10.42 -6.11 -28.27
N LEU A 17 -11.35 -5.72 -27.41
CA LEU A 17 -11.93 -6.61 -26.39
C LEU A 17 -12.66 -7.78 -27.04
N LYS A 18 -13.42 -7.56 -28.12
CA LYS A 18 -14.11 -8.63 -28.85
C LYS A 18 -13.13 -9.70 -29.34
N LYS A 19 -12.04 -9.30 -29.99
CA LYS A 19 -10.98 -10.22 -30.42
C LYS A 19 -10.37 -11.00 -29.26
N PHE A 20 -10.13 -10.34 -28.13
CA PHE A 20 -9.58 -10.96 -26.94
C PHE A 20 -10.55 -11.98 -26.33
N VAL A 21 -11.86 -11.66 -26.25
CA VAL A 21 -12.90 -12.59 -25.82
C VAL A 21 -12.98 -13.81 -26.72
N GLU A 22 -13.02 -13.59 -28.06
CA GLU A 22 -13.12 -14.65 -29.06
C GLU A 22 -11.89 -15.57 -29.09
N SER A 23 -10.71 -15.08 -28.66
CA SER A 23 -9.49 -15.89 -28.54
C SER A 23 -9.53 -16.92 -27.39
N GLY A 24 -10.51 -16.84 -26.50
CA GLY A 24 -10.61 -17.69 -25.32
C GLY A 24 -9.64 -17.34 -24.18
N GLN A 25 -8.82 -16.29 -24.32
CA GLN A 25 -7.80 -15.89 -23.33
C GLN A 25 -8.35 -15.14 -22.11
N LEU A 26 -9.63 -14.75 -22.12
CA LEU A 26 -10.21 -13.99 -21.02
C LEU A 26 -10.32 -14.75 -19.71
N SER A 27 -10.43 -16.08 -19.75
CA SER A 27 -10.50 -16.94 -18.56
C SER A 27 -11.27 -16.30 -17.39
N ILE A 28 -10.56 -15.84 -16.38
CA ILE A 28 -11.11 -15.22 -15.17
C ILE A 28 -11.78 -13.85 -15.40
N PHE A 29 -11.50 -13.17 -16.50
CA PHE A 29 -12.11 -11.86 -16.83
C PHE A 29 -13.36 -11.99 -17.71
N LYS A 30 -13.77 -13.22 -18.01
CA LYS A 30 -14.98 -13.45 -18.79
C LYS A 30 -16.20 -12.96 -18.00
N ASN A 31 -17.00 -12.11 -18.62
CA ASN A 31 -18.23 -11.62 -18.00
C ASN A 31 -19.13 -12.81 -17.57
N GLY A 32 -19.61 -12.77 -16.35
CA GLY A 32 -20.38 -13.86 -15.77
C GLY A 32 -19.58 -15.09 -15.34
N TYR A 33 -18.23 -15.01 -15.34
CA TYR A 33 -17.38 -16.11 -14.87
C TYR A 33 -17.76 -16.61 -13.47
N TRP A 34 -18.08 -15.69 -12.56
CA TRP A 34 -18.50 -16.00 -11.20
C TRP A 34 -19.95 -16.43 -11.08
N GLY A 35 -20.76 -16.20 -12.10
CA GLY A 35 -22.19 -16.48 -12.07
C GLY A 35 -22.97 -15.74 -10.97
N HIS A 36 -22.35 -14.75 -10.32
CA HIS A 36 -22.96 -14.05 -9.20
C HIS A 36 -24.03 -13.06 -9.66
N PRO A 37 -25.26 -13.13 -9.12
CA PRO A 37 -26.38 -12.30 -9.60
C PRO A 37 -26.20 -10.79 -9.34
N ALA A 38 -25.28 -10.40 -8.47
CA ALA A 38 -24.93 -9.01 -8.24
C ALA A 38 -24.07 -8.39 -9.34
N MET A 39 -23.51 -9.19 -10.28
CA MET A 39 -22.76 -8.66 -11.43
C MET A 39 -23.70 -8.10 -12.50
N LYS A 40 -24.14 -6.86 -12.31
CA LYS A 40 -25.24 -6.23 -13.05
C LYS A 40 -24.90 -4.91 -13.74
N LEU A 41 -23.61 -4.56 -13.87
CA LEU A 41 -23.24 -3.34 -14.61
C LEU A 41 -23.75 -3.40 -16.04
N PRO A 42 -24.41 -2.34 -16.54
CA PRO A 42 -24.79 -2.23 -17.94
C PRO A 42 -23.58 -2.37 -18.87
N PRO A 43 -23.71 -2.97 -20.06
CA PRO A 43 -22.59 -3.18 -20.98
C PRO A 43 -21.82 -1.91 -21.33
N ALA A 44 -22.49 -0.78 -21.48
CA ALA A 44 -21.84 0.51 -21.74
C ALA A 44 -20.96 0.99 -20.57
N VAL A 45 -21.41 0.77 -19.33
CA VAL A 45 -20.64 1.11 -18.13
C VAL A 45 -19.44 0.18 -17.96
N ASN A 46 -19.62 -1.12 -18.24
CA ASN A 46 -18.50 -2.07 -18.29
C ASN A 46 -17.45 -1.66 -19.32
N LEU A 47 -17.86 -1.27 -20.52
CA LEU A 47 -16.94 -0.81 -21.56
C LEU A 47 -16.21 0.46 -21.14
N LEU A 48 -16.91 1.42 -20.52
CA LEU A 48 -16.32 2.64 -19.98
C LEU A 48 -15.26 2.32 -18.90
N ALA A 49 -15.60 1.48 -17.92
CA ALA A 49 -14.70 1.10 -16.84
C ALA A 49 -13.43 0.38 -17.38
N VAL A 50 -13.59 -0.50 -18.38
CA VAL A 50 -12.44 -1.15 -19.02
C VAL A 50 -11.60 -0.15 -19.80
N ALA A 51 -12.22 0.80 -20.52
CA ALA A 51 -11.49 1.85 -21.23
C ALA A 51 -10.65 2.70 -20.27
N HIS A 52 -11.23 3.14 -19.17
CA HIS A 52 -10.51 3.89 -18.11
C HIS A 52 -9.40 3.05 -17.47
N TYR A 53 -9.63 1.76 -17.25
CA TYR A 53 -8.59 0.86 -16.73
C TYR A 53 -7.38 0.78 -17.68
N LEU A 54 -7.60 0.61 -18.98
CA LEU A 54 -6.54 0.56 -19.99
C LEU A 54 -5.78 1.91 -20.06
N GLU A 55 -6.49 3.01 -19.96
CA GLU A 55 -5.91 4.35 -19.93
C GLU A 55 -5.00 4.55 -18.71
N VAL A 56 -5.45 4.13 -17.52
CA VAL A 56 -4.64 4.19 -16.31
C VAL A 56 -3.39 3.32 -16.42
N LEU A 57 -3.46 2.15 -17.06
CA LEU A 57 -2.27 1.33 -17.34
C LEU A 57 -1.25 2.05 -18.24
N ASP A 58 -1.71 2.78 -19.24
CA ASP A 58 -0.82 3.60 -20.07
C ASP A 58 -0.26 4.78 -19.28
N PHE A 59 -1.06 5.42 -18.44
CA PHE A 59 -0.59 6.51 -17.57
C PHE A 59 0.45 6.03 -16.54
N HIS A 60 0.36 4.79 -16.04
CA HIS A 60 1.39 4.23 -15.15
C HIS A 60 2.80 4.26 -15.76
N LYS A 61 2.92 4.12 -17.07
CA LYS A 61 4.22 4.22 -17.78
C LYS A 61 4.80 5.63 -17.74
N GLU A 62 3.93 6.63 -17.64
CA GLU A 62 4.36 8.03 -17.55
C GLU A 62 4.76 8.39 -16.11
N ILE A 63 3.92 8.09 -15.14
CA ILE A 63 4.14 8.51 -13.75
C ILE A 63 5.39 7.87 -13.13
N ILE A 64 5.73 6.62 -13.49
CA ILE A 64 6.94 5.95 -12.99
C ILE A 64 8.24 6.61 -13.47
N LYS A 65 8.20 7.47 -14.47
CA LYS A 65 9.38 8.22 -14.94
C LYS A 65 9.91 9.17 -13.87
N ILE A 66 9.07 9.63 -12.93
CA ILE A 66 9.52 10.39 -11.75
C ILE A 66 10.52 9.57 -10.94
N HIS A 67 10.25 8.27 -10.70
CA HIS A 67 11.19 7.37 -10.03
C HIS A 67 12.51 7.23 -10.82
N THR A 68 12.43 7.21 -12.14
CA THR A 68 13.63 7.10 -13.00
C THR A 68 14.47 8.38 -12.96
N ILE A 69 13.84 9.55 -12.96
CA ILE A 69 14.53 10.84 -12.84
C ILE A 69 15.23 10.96 -11.49
N LEU A 70 14.51 10.69 -10.40
CA LEU A 70 15.03 10.88 -9.05
C LEU A 70 15.91 9.73 -8.55
N GLY A 71 15.70 8.52 -9.04
CA GLY A 71 16.35 7.32 -8.50
C GLY A 71 17.01 6.42 -9.56
N GLY A 72 17.09 6.87 -10.83
CA GLY A 72 17.78 6.16 -11.92
C GLY A 72 17.01 4.98 -12.51
N LYS A 73 16.04 4.44 -11.83
CA LYS A 73 15.23 3.29 -12.28
C LYS A 73 13.92 3.14 -11.53
N ASN A 74 13.02 2.30 -12.04
CA ASN A 74 11.83 1.75 -11.39
C ASN A 74 11.75 0.23 -11.66
N PRO A 75 11.45 -0.64 -10.71
CA PRO A 75 11.29 -0.40 -9.26
C PRO A 75 12.64 -0.29 -8.53
N HIS A 76 12.58 -0.07 -7.23
CA HIS A 76 13.74 0.04 -6.34
C HIS A 76 14.72 1.15 -6.76
N PRO A 77 14.30 2.43 -6.65
CA PRO A 77 15.16 3.59 -6.95
C PRO A 77 16.45 3.59 -6.14
N ASN A 78 17.53 4.13 -6.70
CA ASN A 78 18.89 4.09 -6.15
C ASN A 78 19.26 5.33 -5.31
N TYR A 79 18.32 5.99 -4.63
CA TYR A 79 18.58 7.18 -3.81
C TYR A 79 18.77 6.89 -2.32
N LEU A 80 18.83 5.60 -1.92
CA LEU A 80 19.10 5.18 -0.55
C LEU A 80 20.60 5.15 -0.26
N VAL A 81 20.98 5.00 1.02
CA VAL A 81 22.38 4.86 1.46
C VAL A 81 23.08 3.79 0.62
N GLY A 82 24.21 4.15 0.01
CA GLY A 82 24.94 3.29 -0.92
C GLY A 82 24.43 3.31 -2.37
N GLY A 83 23.34 4.03 -2.65
CA GLY A 83 22.87 4.31 -4.00
C GLY A 83 23.57 5.49 -4.63
N VAL A 84 23.19 5.82 -5.87
CA VAL A 84 23.67 7.01 -6.56
C VAL A 84 22.71 8.16 -6.26
N ALA A 85 23.21 9.24 -5.68
CA ALA A 85 22.45 10.46 -5.50
C ALA A 85 22.02 11.02 -6.87
N CYS A 86 20.80 11.49 -6.97
CA CYS A 86 20.33 12.17 -8.19
C CYS A 86 21.06 13.52 -8.29
N PRO A 87 21.84 13.77 -9.34
CA PRO A 87 22.55 15.04 -9.46
C PRO A 87 21.58 16.18 -9.74
N ILE A 88 21.86 17.34 -9.15
CA ILE A 88 21.18 18.59 -9.44
C ILE A 88 22.12 19.44 -10.29
N ASN A 89 21.70 19.83 -11.50
CA ASN A 89 22.45 20.71 -12.39
C ASN A 89 21.49 21.60 -13.18
N MET A 90 21.21 22.76 -12.64
CA MET A 90 20.24 23.71 -13.21
C MET A 90 20.71 24.32 -14.54
N HIS A 91 22.02 24.24 -14.87
CA HIS A 91 22.58 24.82 -16.09
C HIS A 91 22.62 23.84 -17.27
N ASP A 92 22.38 22.57 -17.03
CA ASP A 92 22.36 21.55 -18.08
C ASP A 92 20.94 21.24 -18.50
N THR A 93 20.59 21.59 -19.73
CA THR A 93 19.27 21.34 -20.33
C THR A 93 19.25 20.11 -21.23
N GLY A 94 20.40 19.41 -21.42
CA GLY A 94 20.55 18.36 -22.43
C GLY A 94 20.19 16.96 -21.96
N ALA A 95 20.24 16.65 -20.65
CA ALA A 95 20.13 15.31 -20.13
C ALA A 95 18.92 15.15 -19.16
N ALA A 96 17.75 15.53 -19.59
CA ALA A 96 16.52 15.55 -18.79
C ALA A 96 16.16 14.21 -18.10
N GLY A 97 16.74 13.09 -18.54
CA GLY A 97 16.39 11.78 -18.00
C GLY A 97 17.25 11.27 -16.84
N VAL A 98 18.32 11.99 -16.42
CA VAL A 98 19.29 11.48 -15.44
C VAL A 98 19.68 12.49 -14.37
N MET A 99 19.10 13.68 -14.37
CA MET A 99 19.40 14.72 -13.38
C MET A 99 18.19 15.62 -13.12
N VAL A 100 18.23 16.30 -11.98
CA VAL A 100 17.27 17.36 -11.66
C VAL A 100 17.78 18.66 -12.28
N ASN A 101 17.02 19.15 -13.25
CA ASN A 101 17.20 20.44 -13.91
C ASN A 101 15.84 21.05 -14.19
N GLU A 102 15.80 22.24 -14.77
CA GLU A 102 14.53 22.93 -15.04
C GLU A 102 13.59 22.12 -15.95
N VAL A 103 14.13 21.39 -16.94
CA VAL A 103 13.32 20.57 -17.86
C VAL A 103 12.71 19.40 -17.14
N SER A 104 13.50 18.63 -16.37
CA SER A 104 13.01 17.48 -15.64
C SER A 104 12.03 17.87 -14.52
N MET A 105 12.23 19.00 -13.85
CA MET A 105 11.30 19.49 -12.82
C MET A 105 9.95 19.90 -13.42
N ASN A 106 9.94 20.63 -14.54
CA ASN A 106 8.71 20.96 -15.24
C ASN A 106 7.99 19.70 -15.73
N TYR A 107 8.72 18.73 -16.25
CA TYR A 107 8.18 17.45 -16.68
C TYR A 107 7.55 16.68 -15.52
N MET A 108 8.23 16.58 -14.37
CA MET A 108 7.66 15.94 -13.17
C MET A 108 6.39 16.65 -12.68
N ARG A 109 6.39 17.99 -12.71
CA ARG A 109 5.20 18.79 -12.36
C ARG A 109 4.01 18.52 -13.28
N ASP A 110 4.24 18.42 -14.58
CA ASP A 110 3.19 18.15 -15.56
C ASP A 110 2.61 16.76 -15.38
N ILE A 111 3.46 15.74 -15.13
CA ILE A 111 2.99 14.38 -14.80
C ILE A 111 2.20 14.37 -13.49
N ALA A 112 2.65 15.08 -12.45
CA ALA A 112 1.95 15.16 -11.18
C ALA A 112 0.55 15.80 -11.34
N LYS A 113 0.44 16.89 -12.14
CA LYS A 113 -0.86 17.51 -12.46
C LYS A 113 -1.77 16.57 -13.27
N ALA A 114 -1.21 15.82 -14.22
CA ALA A 114 -1.98 14.82 -14.96
C ALA A 114 -2.49 13.70 -14.03
N CYS A 115 -1.73 13.34 -12.99
CA CYS A 115 -2.19 12.39 -11.97
C CYS A 115 -3.40 12.94 -11.20
N VAL A 116 -3.36 14.19 -10.77
CA VAL A 116 -4.50 14.87 -10.12
C VAL A 116 -5.74 14.83 -11.02
N ASP A 117 -5.57 15.12 -12.31
CA ASP A 117 -6.67 15.09 -13.26
C ASP A 117 -7.29 13.71 -13.41
N ILE A 118 -6.48 12.67 -13.63
CA ILE A 118 -6.94 11.28 -13.77
C ILE A 118 -7.65 10.81 -12.49
N VAL A 119 -7.07 11.07 -11.33
CA VAL A 119 -7.67 10.61 -10.07
C VAL A 119 -9.01 11.29 -9.82
N ASN A 120 -9.08 12.61 -9.97
CA ASN A 120 -10.27 13.35 -9.60
C ASN A 120 -11.38 13.32 -10.67
N ASN A 121 -11.02 13.21 -11.95
CA ASN A 121 -11.99 13.24 -13.05
C ASN A 121 -12.32 11.85 -13.65
N VAL A 122 -11.56 10.81 -13.31
CA VAL A 122 -11.81 9.44 -13.79
C VAL A 122 -11.99 8.48 -12.62
N TYR A 123 -10.98 8.31 -11.76
CA TYR A 123 -10.99 7.23 -10.77
C TYR A 123 -12.06 7.43 -9.68
N ILE A 124 -12.14 8.60 -9.05
CA ILE A 124 -13.16 8.89 -8.03
C ILE A 124 -14.58 8.81 -8.59
N PRO A 125 -14.90 9.44 -9.74
CA PRO A 125 -16.21 9.30 -10.36
C PRO A 125 -16.58 7.85 -10.68
N ASP A 126 -15.66 7.04 -11.19
CA ASP A 126 -15.88 5.62 -11.46
C ASP A 126 -16.22 4.85 -10.19
N VAL A 127 -15.45 5.05 -9.12
CA VAL A 127 -15.70 4.40 -7.82
C VAL A 127 -17.09 4.77 -7.28
N LYS A 128 -17.46 6.05 -7.32
CA LYS A 128 -18.79 6.51 -6.86
C LYS A 128 -19.92 5.95 -7.73
N ALA A 129 -19.76 5.95 -9.04
CA ALA A 129 -20.75 5.41 -9.98
C ALA A 129 -20.96 3.91 -9.77
N ILE A 130 -19.88 3.15 -9.64
CA ILE A 130 -19.94 1.70 -9.37
C ILE A 130 -20.56 1.46 -8.00
N ALA A 131 -20.14 2.17 -6.97
CA ALA A 131 -20.69 2.04 -5.62
C ALA A 131 -22.20 2.28 -5.57
N SER A 132 -22.71 3.25 -6.32
CA SER A 132 -24.16 3.53 -6.41
C SER A 132 -24.96 2.40 -7.07
N MET A 133 -24.33 1.59 -7.93
CA MET A 133 -24.95 0.45 -8.60
C MET A 133 -24.91 -0.84 -7.79
N TYR A 134 -24.10 -0.90 -6.75
CA TYR A 134 -23.91 -2.07 -5.88
C TYR A 134 -24.09 -1.75 -4.39
N PRO A 135 -25.21 -1.13 -3.98
CA PRO A 135 -25.40 -0.71 -2.58
C PRO A 135 -25.35 -1.88 -1.58
N GLU A 136 -25.68 -3.09 -2.01
CA GLU A 136 -25.60 -4.31 -1.21
C GLU A 136 -24.16 -4.66 -0.80
N TRP A 137 -23.16 -4.22 -1.54
CA TRP A 137 -21.75 -4.50 -1.24
C TRP A 137 -21.18 -3.62 -0.11
N PHE A 138 -21.95 -2.66 0.37
CA PHE A 138 -21.66 -1.99 1.65
C PHE A 138 -21.99 -2.85 2.87
N LYS A 139 -22.62 -4.02 2.67
CA LYS A 139 -22.98 -4.97 3.74
C LYS A 139 -22.08 -6.20 3.79
N ILE A 140 -21.12 -6.33 2.89
CA ILE A 140 -20.18 -7.46 2.82
C ILE A 140 -18.73 -6.97 2.97
N GLY A 141 -17.83 -7.91 3.31
CA GLY A 141 -16.42 -7.60 3.49
C GLY A 141 -16.16 -6.78 4.75
N GLY A 142 -16.85 -7.07 5.84
CA GLY A 142 -16.74 -6.33 7.10
C GLY A 142 -15.34 -6.38 7.75
N GLY A 143 -14.50 -7.34 7.35
CA GLY A 143 -13.17 -7.54 7.92
C GLY A 143 -13.22 -8.08 9.35
N ILE A 144 -12.16 -7.84 10.11
CA ILE A 144 -12.09 -8.27 11.51
C ILE A 144 -13.24 -7.69 12.34
N SER A 145 -13.87 -8.55 13.15
CA SER A 145 -15.05 -8.18 13.94
C SER A 145 -14.76 -7.06 14.94
N SER A 146 -13.58 -7.04 15.54
CA SER A 146 -13.12 -6.02 16.48
C SER A 146 -12.84 -4.66 15.85
N LYS A 147 -12.78 -4.56 14.49
CA LYS A 147 -12.48 -3.29 13.79
C LYS A 147 -11.20 -2.62 14.27
N ASN A 148 -10.17 -3.42 14.57
CA ASN A 148 -8.86 -2.91 14.94
C ASN A 148 -8.15 -2.33 13.73
N LEU A 149 -7.59 -1.13 13.86
CA LEU A 149 -6.90 -0.41 12.78
C LEU A 149 -5.52 0.04 13.25
N LEU A 150 -4.52 -0.04 12.36
CA LEU A 150 -3.15 0.36 12.65
C LEU A 150 -2.59 1.21 11.51
N CYS A 151 -1.95 2.32 11.87
CA CYS A 151 -1.22 3.21 10.98
C CYS A 151 0.13 3.59 11.60
N TYR A 152 1.19 3.61 10.80
CA TYR A 152 2.53 4.02 11.24
C TYR A 152 2.82 5.50 11.02
N GLY A 153 1.96 6.17 10.24
CA GLY A 153 2.22 7.53 9.78
C GLY A 153 3.29 7.58 8.68
N ASP A 154 3.25 8.65 7.90
CA ASP A 154 4.25 8.89 6.85
C ASP A 154 4.29 10.35 6.42
N PHE A 155 5.25 10.67 5.52
CA PHE A 155 5.46 11.98 4.94
C PHE A 155 5.64 13.07 6.00
N PRO A 156 6.77 13.06 6.76
CA PRO A 156 7.08 14.12 7.69
C PRO A 156 7.38 15.43 6.94
N GLU A 157 6.67 16.50 7.28
CA GLU A 157 6.92 17.85 6.72
C GLU A 157 8.11 18.55 7.41
N ILE A 158 8.43 18.14 8.63
CA ILE A 158 9.60 18.62 9.35
C ILE A 158 10.71 17.59 9.22
N PRO A 159 11.86 17.92 8.60
CA PRO A 159 12.95 16.98 8.41
C PRO A 159 13.39 16.33 9.73
N ASN A 160 13.56 15.01 9.70
CA ASN A 160 13.99 14.19 10.85
C ASN A 160 13.02 14.16 12.05
N GLU A 161 11.78 14.68 11.91
CA GLU A 161 10.76 14.64 12.95
C GLU A 161 9.64 13.63 12.58
N TRP A 162 9.66 12.49 13.28
CA TRP A 162 8.60 11.47 13.16
C TRP A 162 7.61 11.62 14.32
N SER A 163 6.82 12.68 14.26
CA SER A 163 5.81 13.01 15.27
C SER A 163 4.45 13.30 14.63
N GLU A 164 3.38 13.18 15.38
CA GLU A 164 2.04 13.48 14.90
C GLU A 164 1.88 14.90 14.32
N LYS A 165 2.71 15.84 14.74
CA LYS A 165 2.68 17.23 14.25
C LYS A 165 3.31 17.38 12.88
N SER A 166 4.25 16.50 12.55
CA SER A 166 4.99 16.53 11.30
C SER A 166 4.39 15.63 10.23
N LEU A 167 3.69 14.55 10.62
CA LEU A 167 3.23 13.52 9.70
C LEU A 167 1.98 13.95 8.92
N MET A 168 2.05 13.86 7.60
CA MET A 168 0.91 14.10 6.70
C MET A 168 -0.07 12.93 6.66
N MET A 169 0.41 11.72 6.93
CA MET A 169 -0.42 10.53 7.14
C MET A 169 -0.59 10.23 8.63
N PRO A 170 -1.76 9.74 9.06
CA PRO A 170 -2.03 9.52 10.47
C PRO A 170 -1.20 8.38 11.05
N MET A 171 -0.84 8.50 12.32
CA MET A 171 -0.17 7.47 13.12
C MET A 171 -1.06 7.10 14.32
N GLY A 172 -1.14 5.81 14.65
CA GLY A 172 -1.87 5.32 15.82
C GLY A 172 -2.53 3.97 15.62
N ALA A 173 -3.11 3.45 16.68
CA ALA A 173 -3.91 2.23 16.68
C ALA A 173 -5.30 2.47 17.30
N ILE A 174 -6.32 1.87 16.70
CA ILE A 174 -7.68 1.82 17.22
C ILE A 174 -8.00 0.37 17.55
N ILE A 175 -8.52 0.10 18.74
CA ILE A 175 -8.87 -1.23 19.21
C ILE A 175 -10.38 -1.30 19.48
N ASP A 176 -10.99 -2.43 19.17
CA ASP A 176 -12.42 -2.73 19.37
C ASP A 176 -13.36 -1.73 18.69
N GLY A 177 -12.93 -1.11 17.61
CA GLY A 177 -13.72 -0.10 16.93
C GLY A 177 -14.00 1.16 17.73
N LYS A 178 -13.26 1.40 18.82
CA LYS A 178 -13.42 2.57 19.68
C LYS A 178 -12.83 3.82 19.03
N LEU A 179 -13.58 4.43 18.14
CA LEU A 179 -13.13 5.58 17.35
C LEU A 179 -12.79 6.83 18.20
N ASN A 180 -13.16 6.87 19.45
CA ASN A 180 -12.83 7.96 20.38
C ASN A 180 -11.53 7.70 21.16
N GLU A 181 -10.84 6.57 20.93
CA GLU A 181 -9.64 6.19 21.64
C GLU A 181 -8.55 5.78 20.63
N VAL A 182 -7.53 6.63 20.47
CA VAL A 182 -6.38 6.36 19.62
C VAL A 182 -5.16 6.09 20.48
N HIS A 183 -4.59 4.90 20.35
CA HIS A 183 -3.39 4.50 21.06
C HIS A 183 -2.13 4.92 20.31
N PRO A 184 -1.09 5.40 21.00
CA PRO A 184 0.20 5.68 20.38
C PRO A 184 0.88 4.38 19.95
N VAL A 185 1.68 4.46 18.87
CA VAL A 185 2.46 3.34 18.32
C VAL A 185 3.94 3.68 18.39
N ASP A 186 4.71 2.77 18.96
CA ASP A 186 6.18 2.85 19.00
C ASP A 186 6.81 1.62 18.34
N LEU A 187 7.31 1.80 17.12
CA LEU A 187 7.94 0.72 16.35
C LEU A 187 9.26 0.22 16.94
N ARG A 188 9.86 0.98 17.87
CA ARG A 188 11.10 0.61 18.57
C ARG A 188 10.84 -0.17 19.84
N ASN A 189 9.60 -0.23 20.29
CA ASN A 189 9.21 -1.00 21.45
C ASN A 189 9.06 -2.49 21.08
N PRO A 190 9.92 -3.40 21.60
CA PRO A 190 9.86 -4.82 21.24
C PRO A 190 8.60 -5.53 21.76
N ASP A 191 7.84 -4.92 22.66
CA ASP A 191 6.62 -5.51 23.20
C ASP A 191 5.38 -5.20 22.36
N GLU A 192 5.49 -4.29 21.38
CA GLU A 192 4.34 -3.86 20.59
C GLU A 192 4.04 -4.78 19.42
N ILE A 193 5.06 -5.28 18.70
CA ILE A 193 4.88 -6.07 17.49
C ILE A 193 5.52 -7.44 17.66
N GLN A 194 4.73 -8.48 17.51
CA GLN A 194 5.19 -9.85 17.47
C GLN A 194 4.60 -10.58 16.28
N GLU A 195 5.38 -11.44 15.65
CA GLU A 195 4.94 -12.32 14.57
C GLU A 195 4.80 -13.75 15.09
N PHE A 196 3.67 -14.38 14.80
CA PHE A 196 3.34 -15.76 15.14
C PHE A 196 3.43 -16.67 13.91
N VAL A 197 3.69 -17.97 14.12
CA VAL A 197 3.90 -18.93 13.03
C VAL A 197 3.08 -20.21 13.18
N ASP A 198 2.08 -20.24 14.07
CA ASP A 198 1.29 -21.44 14.36
C ASP A 198 0.66 -22.04 13.10
N HIS A 199 0.15 -21.19 12.19
CA HIS A 199 -0.45 -21.61 10.93
C HIS A 199 0.43 -21.32 9.70
N SER A 200 1.68 -20.88 9.92
CA SER A 200 2.64 -20.61 8.85
C SER A 200 3.67 -21.72 8.76
N TRP A 201 4.18 -22.00 7.55
CA TRP A 201 5.19 -23.04 7.32
C TRP A 201 6.59 -22.64 7.81
N TYR A 202 6.63 -22.07 9.02
CA TYR A 202 7.85 -21.75 9.75
C TYR A 202 7.81 -22.38 11.15
N LYS A 203 8.95 -22.43 11.81
CA LYS A 203 9.10 -22.82 13.21
C LYS A 203 9.99 -21.83 13.94
N TYR A 204 9.70 -21.65 15.21
CA TYR A 204 10.53 -20.88 16.11
C TYR A 204 11.28 -21.80 17.07
N PRO A 205 12.46 -21.39 17.58
CA PRO A 205 13.23 -22.18 18.52
C PRO A 205 12.52 -22.28 19.87
N GLY A 206 12.52 -23.47 20.45
CA GLY A 206 11.87 -23.76 21.72
C GLY A 206 10.36 -23.63 21.65
N ASP A 207 9.73 -23.29 22.78
CA ASP A 207 8.28 -23.13 22.91
C ASP A 207 7.80 -21.69 22.66
N LYS A 208 8.58 -20.89 21.96
CA LYS A 208 8.22 -19.49 21.65
C LYS A 208 7.07 -19.46 20.66
N LYS A 209 5.99 -18.79 21.04
CA LYS A 209 4.80 -18.61 20.18
C LYS A 209 4.94 -17.42 19.24
N GLY A 210 5.40 -16.28 19.75
CA GLY A 210 5.64 -15.06 18.99
C GLY A 210 7.06 -14.53 19.17
N LEU A 211 7.59 -13.86 18.15
CA LEU A 211 8.89 -13.19 18.22
C LEU A 211 8.76 -11.77 17.67
N HIS A 212 9.42 -10.83 18.36
CA HIS A 212 9.62 -9.50 17.77
C HIS A 212 10.47 -9.63 16.49
N PRO A 213 10.22 -8.84 15.43
CA PRO A 213 10.95 -8.98 14.16
C PRO A 213 12.48 -8.87 14.28
N TRP A 214 13.05 -8.12 15.24
CA TRP A 214 14.50 -8.11 15.47
C TRP A 214 15.06 -9.47 15.88
N ASP A 215 14.26 -10.29 16.55
CA ASP A 215 14.61 -11.62 17.00
C ASP A 215 13.95 -12.71 16.11
N GLY A 216 13.30 -12.28 15.04
CA GLY A 216 12.58 -13.14 14.12
C GLY A 216 13.48 -14.16 13.42
N VAL A 217 12.97 -15.35 13.23
CA VAL A 217 13.65 -16.45 12.56
C VAL A 217 12.86 -16.86 11.33
N THR A 218 13.58 -17.20 10.25
CA THR A 218 12.99 -17.72 9.01
C THR A 218 13.45 -19.16 8.81
N ASP A 219 13.07 -20.05 9.74
CA ASP A 219 13.35 -21.47 9.66
C ASP A 219 12.11 -22.21 9.14
N HIS A 220 12.27 -22.89 8.00
CA HIS A 220 11.17 -23.53 7.29
C HIS A 220 10.69 -24.77 8.01
N ALA A 221 9.36 -24.93 8.13
CA ALA A 221 8.69 -26.11 8.64
C ALA A 221 7.74 -26.73 7.59
N PHE A 222 8.02 -26.50 6.32
CA PHE A 222 7.30 -27.12 5.21
C PHE A 222 7.93 -28.48 4.91
N GLY A 223 7.16 -29.55 5.10
CA GLY A 223 7.57 -30.90 4.76
C GLY A 223 6.63 -31.47 3.70
N PHE A 224 7.17 -31.80 2.55
CA PHE A 224 6.53 -32.70 1.60
C PHE A 224 6.88 -34.13 2.04
N ALA A 225 5.94 -34.82 2.65
CA ALA A 225 6.06 -36.28 2.77
C ALA A 225 5.40 -36.88 1.52
N PRO A 226 6.17 -37.39 0.54
CA PRO A 226 5.57 -38.14 -0.57
C PRO A 226 4.85 -39.37 -0.04
N ASP A 227 3.81 -39.78 -0.75
CA ASP A 227 3.21 -41.09 -0.52
C ASP A 227 4.25 -42.22 -0.71
N SER A 228 3.94 -43.39 -0.23
CA SER A 228 4.85 -44.58 -0.28
C SER A 228 5.33 -44.94 -1.70
N ASP A 229 4.64 -44.47 -2.74
CA ASP A 229 4.99 -44.59 -4.15
C ASP A 229 5.76 -43.40 -4.72
N GLY A 230 6.09 -42.39 -3.89
CA GLY A 230 6.77 -41.17 -4.29
C GLY A 230 5.83 -40.08 -4.87
N THR A 231 4.53 -40.33 -4.92
CA THR A 231 3.56 -39.36 -5.41
C THR A 231 3.36 -38.27 -4.35
N PRO A 232 3.43 -36.95 -4.75
CA PRO A 232 3.14 -35.87 -3.81
C PRO A 232 1.71 -36.02 -3.28
N GLN A 233 1.57 -36.05 -1.95
CA GLN A 233 0.24 -36.12 -1.32
C GLN A 233 -0.58 -34.90 -1.71
N LYS A 234 -1.73 -35.16 -2.31
CA LYS A 234 -2.58 -34.10 -2.88
C LYS A 234 -3.26 -33.31 -1.75
N TYR A 235 -2.82 -32.08 -1.51
CA TYR A 235 -3.45 -31.11 -0.58
C TYR A 235 -3.44 -31.43 0.92
N ASN A 236 -2.75 -32.46 1.40
CA ASN A 236 -2.65 -32.71 2.84
C ASN A 236 -1.83 -31.67 3.61
N TRP A 237 -1.08 -30.84 2.89
CA TRP A 237 -0.35 -29.69 3.42
C TRP A 237 -1.26 -28.46 3.69
N ILE A 238 -2.52 -28.48 3.21
CA ILE A 238 -3.54 -27.49 3.53
C ILE A 238 -4.48 -28.09 4.58
N SER A 239 -4.24 -27.75 5.84
CA SER A 239 -5.12 -28.14 6.94
C SER A 239 -5.68 -26.92 7.63
N GLN A 240 -7.00 -26.84 7.82
CA GLN A 240 -7.63 -25.75 8.54
C GLN A 240 -7.09 -25.60 9.98
N ASN A 241 -6.66 -26.69 10.59
CA ASN A 241 -6.10 -26.71 11.94
C ASN A 241 -4.57 -26.77 11.96
N GLY A 242 -3.95 -26.86 10.80
CA GLY A 242 -2.49 -26.94 10.64
C GLY A 242 -1.91 -25.69 9.99
N LYS A 243 -0.71 -25.88 9.43
CA LYS A 243 -0.01 -24.84 8.67
C LYS A 243 -0.52 -24.82 7.23
N TYR A 244 -0.87 -23.64 6.72
CA TYR A 244 -1.48 -23.51 5.40
C TYR A 244 -0.96 -22.34 4.54
N THR A 245 0.02 -21.58 5.04
CA THR A 245 0.52 -20.39 4.35
C THR A 245 2.00 -20.13 4.63
N TRP A 246 2.65 -19.36 3.77
CA TRP A 246 3.97 -18.78 4.00
C TRP A 246 3.93 -17.42 4.72
N VAL A 247 2.76 -16.85 4.95
CA VAL A 247 2.61 -15.55 5.63
C VAL A 247 2.60 -15.76 7.13
N LYS A 248 3.41 -14.99 7.86
CA LYS A 248 3.39 -14.96 9.32
C LYS A 248 2.20 -14.16 9.83
N SER A 249 1.86 -14.28 11.10
CA SER A 249 0.77 -13.58 11.76
C SER A 249 1.29 -12.46 12.66
N PRO A 250 1.48 -11.23 12.16
CA PRO A 250 1.84 -10.10 13.03
C PRO A 250 0.66 -9.68 13.89
N ARG A 251 0.98 -9.27 15.12
CA ARG A 251 0.02 -8.76 16.11
C ARG A 251 0.61 -7.52 16.77
N TRP A 252 -0.21 -6.49 16.95
CA TRP A 252 0.13 -5.32 17.73
C TRP A 252 -0.42 -5.50 19.15
N LYS A 253 0.47 -5.61 20.14
CA LYS A 253 0.09 -5.92 21.54
C LYS A 253 -0.90 -7.09 21.66
N GLY A 254 -0.69 -8.14 20.87
CA GLY A 254 -1.56 -9.31 20.81
C GLY A 254 -2.81 -9.16 19.94
N HIS A 255 -3.14 -7.96 19.46
CA HIS A 255 -4.32 -7.71 18.65
C HIS A 255 -4.08 -7.92 17.16
N MET A 256 -5.04 -8.57 16.50
CA MET A 256 -5.14 -8.55 15.04
C MET A 256 -5.46 -7.14 14.57
N MET A 257 -4.74 -6.67 13.57
CA MET A 257 -4.89 -5.32 13.02
C MET A 257 -5.18 -5.36 11.52
N GLU A 258 -6.04 -4.46 11.05
CA GLU A 258 -6.19 -4.12 9.65
C GLU A 258 -5.38 -2.86 9.35
N VAL A 259 -4.64 -2.86 8.23
CA VAL A 259 -3.83 -1.75 7.78
C VAL A 259 -4.23 -1.33 6.36
N GLY A 260 -3.89 -0.13 5.95
CA GLY A 260 -4.11 0.35 4.60
C GLY A 260 -5.04 1.54 4.48
N PRO A 261 -5.57 1.83 3.29
CA PRO A 261 -6.37 3.02 3.03
C PRO A 261 -7.56 3.19 3.97
N LEU A 262 -8.29 2.12 4.30
CA LEU A 262 -9.38 2.19 5.26
C LEU A 262 -8.88 2.65 6.63
N ALA A 263 -7.80 2.04 7.14
CA ALA A 263 -7.23 2.39 8.44
C ALA A 263 -6.79 3.86 8.46
N ARG A 264 -6.08 4.32 7.42
CA ARG A 264 -5.61 5.71 7.32
C ARG A 264 -6.75 6.72 7.22
N VAL A 265 -7.76 6.46 6.38
CA VAL A 265 -8.91 7.37 6.25
C VAL A 265 -9.69 7.45 7.55
N VAL A 266 -10.02 6.32 8.18
CA VAL A 266 -10.75 6.33 9.46
C VAL A 266 -9.92 7.02 10.55
N MET A 267 -8.63 6.69 10.66
CA MET A 267 -7.71 7.32 11.61
C MET A 267 -7.62 8.84 11.38
N GLY A 268 -7.49 9.27 10.13
CA GLY A 268 -7.45 10.68 9.75
C GLY A 268 -8.74 11.43 10.09
N VAL A 269 -9.90 10.79 9.89
CA VAL A 269 -11.21 11.33 10.32
C VAL A 269 -11.25 11.51 11.83
N VAL A 270 -10.86 10.49 12.58
CA VAL A 270 -10.87 10.50 14.07
C VAL A 270 -9.91 11.57 14.62
N LYS A 271 -8.73 11.71 14.01
CA LYS A 271 -7.74 12.72 14.39
C LYS A 271 -8.05 14.12 13.85
N ASN A 272 -9.19 14.32 13.20
CA ASN A 272 -9.60 15.59 12.59
C ASN A 272 -8.59 16.16 11.58
N MET A 273 -7.90 15.29 10.82
CA MET A 273 -7.01 15.71 9.74
C MET A 273 -7.83 16.12 8.52
N PRO A 274 -7.81 17.39 8.10
CA PRO A 274 -8.74 17.92 7.08
C PRO A 274 -8.63 17.17 5.74
N GLN A 275 -7.41 16.81 5.31
CA GLN A 275 -7.14 16.10 4.05
C GLN A 275 -7.79 14.71 3.98
N TYR A 276 -8.11 14.10 5.11
CA TYR A 276 -8.84 12.83 5.19
C TYR A 276 -10.31 13.02 5.55
N LYS A 277 -10.58 13.87 6.56
CA LYS A 277 -11.91 14.05 7.13
C LYS A 277 -12.90 14.65 6.15
N ASP A 278 -12.53 15.77 5.52
CA ASP A 278 -13.45 16.52 4.70
C ASP A 278 -13.91 15.75 3.45
N PRO A 279 -13.01 15.13 2.64
CA PRO A 279 -13.45 14.36 1.48
C PRO A 279 -14.18 13.05 1.88
N ALA A 280 -13.81 12.42 3.00
CA ALA A 280 -14.52 11.22 3.48
C ALA A 280 -15.95 11.53 3.88
N LEU A 281 -16.16 12.56 4.70
CA LEU A 281 -17.50 12.96 5.14
C LEU A 281 -18.35 13.49 3.97
N ALA A 282 -17.75 14.22 3.03
CA ALA A 282 -18.45 14.68 1.83
C ALA A 282 -18.94 13.50 0.98
N THR A 283 -18.09 12.49 0.76
CA THR A 283 -18.42 11.30 -0.02
C THR A 283 -19.51 10.46 0.68
N LEU A 284 -19.41 10.24 1.98
CA LEU A 284 -20.45 9.53 2.74
C LEU A 284 -21.79 10.24 2.69
N LYS A 285 -21.78 11.58 2.80
CA LYS A 285 -22.99 12.39 2.67
C LYS A 285 -23.60 12.32 1.26
N GLU A 286 -22.79 12.38 0.23
CA GLU A 286 -23.24 12.26 -1.17
C GLU A 286 -23.91 10.91 -1.43
N LEU A 287 -23.36 9.84 -0.88
CA LEU A 287 -23.88 8.47 -1.01
C LEU A 287 -24.97 8.13 0.00
N ASN A 288 -25.31 9.06 0.91
CA ASN A 288 -26.25 8.87 2.02
C ASN A 288 -25.90 7.64 2.89
N LEU A 289 -24.63 7.53 3.28
CA LEU A 289 -24.07 6.41 4.05
C LEU A 289 -23.54 6.88 5.41
N PRO A 290 -23.65 6.06 6.46
CA PRO A 290 -22.99 6.30 7.74
C PRO A 290 -21.49 5.95 7.67
N LEU A 291 -20.71 6.41 8.66
CA LEU A 291 -19.26 6.13 8.73
C LEU A 291 -18.95 4.63 8.79
N GLU A 292 -19.80 3.84 9.41
CA GLU A 292 -19.66 2.38 9.54
C GLU A 292 -19.64 1.68 8.16
N ALA A 293 -20.24 2.28 7.13
CA ALA A 293 -20.21 1.76 5.76
C ALA A 293 -18.78 1.70 5.17
N MET A 294 -17.83 2.45 5.74
CA MET A 294 -16.42 2.34 5.38
C MET A 294 -15.84 0.94 5.66
N PHE A 295 -16.34 0.23 6.67
CA PHE A 295 -15.96 -1.16 6.99
C PHE A 295 -16.67 -2.16 6.10
N SER A 296 -16.46 -2.03 4.80
CA SER A 296 -17.05 -2.89 3.78
C SER A 296 -16.12 -3.00 2.57
N THR A 297 -16.44 -3.88 1.64
CA THR A 297 -15.71 -3.99 0.37
C THR A 297 -15.68 -2.64 -0.37
N LEU A 298 -16.84 -2.02 -0.59
CA LEU A 298 -16.91 -0.72 -1.28
C LEU A 298 -16.32 0.43 -0.46
N GLY A 299 -16.45 0.40 0.86
CA GLY A 299 -15.84 1.38 1.73
C GLY A 299 -14.31 1.39 1.62
N ARG A 300 -13.68 0.21 1.51
CA ARG A 300 -12.23 0.13 1.27
C ARG A 300 -11.82 0.66 -0.10
N HIS A 301 -12.64 0.45 -1.13
CA HIS A 301 -12.39 1.04 -2.45
C HIS A 301 -12.54 2.56 -2.42
N ALA A 302 -13.57 3.07 -1.75
CA ALA A 302 -13.76 4.50 -1.56
C ALA A 302 -12.59 5.14 -0.79
N ALA A 303 -12.15 4.53 0.31
CA ALA A 303 -11.00 5.00 1.08
C ALA A 303 -9.74 5.10 0.22
N ARG A 304 -9.46 4.09 -0.61
CA ARG A 304 -8.31 4.09 -1.51
C ARG A 304 -8.41 5.19 -2.58
N ALA A 305 -9.59 5.44 -3.11
CA ALA A 305 -9.79 6.50 -4.11
C ALA A 305 -9.60 7.90 -3.51
N LEU A 306 -10.14 8.13 -2.31
CA LEU A 306 -9.97 9.38 -1.58
C LEU A 306 -8.50 9.64 -1.22
N GLU A 307 -7.81 8.62 -0.76
CA GLU A 307 -6.39 8.71 -0.48
C GLU A 307 -5.56 8.96 -1.74
N ALA A 308 -5.90 8.34 -2.87
CA ALA A 308 -5.23 8.59 -4.14
C ALA A 308 -5.33 10.05 -4.56
N SER A 309 -6.47 10.73 -4.29
CA SER A 309 -6.62 12.17 -4.53
C SER A 309 -5.67 12.98 -3.66
N PHE A 310 -5.65 12.72 -2.37
CA PHE A 310 -4.73 13.37 -1.45
C PHE A 310 -3.26 13.18 -1.87
N MET A 311 -2.86 11.96 -2.22
CA MET A 311 -1.49 11.65 -2.65
C MET A 311 -1.12 12.31 -3.97
N ALA A 312 -2.06 12.45 -4.90
CA ALA A 312 -1.83 13.16 -6.15
C ALA A 312 -1.57 14.66 -5.91
N ASP A 313 -2.33 15.28 -5.02
CA ASP A 313 -2.11 16.69 -4.62
C ASP A 313 -0.76 16.87 -3.91
N MET A 314 -0.40 15.93 -3.01
CA MET A 314 0.90 15.92 -2.33
C MET A 314 2.07 15.79 -3.31
N MET A 315 1.91 15.01 -4.37
CA MET A 315 2.97 14.86 -5.39
C MET A 315 3.25 16.19 -6.09
N VAL A 316 2.20 16.98 -6.42
CA VAL A 316 2.37 18.34 -6.97
C VAL A 316 3.08 19.24 -5.96
N LYS A 317 2.63 19.23 -4.70
CA LYS A 317 3.24 20.01 -3.62
C LYS A 317 4.74 19.69 -3.48
N TYR A 318 5.12 18.43 -3.41
CA TYR A 318 6.53 18.05 -3.22
C TYR A 318 7.42 18.40 -4.42
N VAL A 319 6.90 18.36 -5.63
CA VAL A 319 7.66 18.88 -6.80
C VAL A 319 7.84 20.38 -6.70
N ASP A 320 6.81 21.13 -6.29
CA ASP A 320 6.90 22.56 -6.10
C ASP A 320 7.85 22.95 -4.94
N ASP A 321 7.81 22.19 -3.82
CA ASP A 321 8.73 22.38 -2.70
C ASP A 321 10.19 22.09 -3.11
N LEU A 322 10.45 21.03 -3.90
CA LEU A 322 11.77 20.74 -4.45
C LEU A 322 12.29 21.91 -5.28
N ILE A 323 11.45 22.45 -6.16
CA ILE A 323 11.81 23.63 -6.97
C ILE A 323 12.12 24.84 -6.09
N ALA A 324 11.31 25.08 -5.07
CA ALA A 324 11.51 26.18 -4.13
C ALA A 324 12.83 26.04 -3.34
N ASN A 325 13.14 24.85 -2.86
CA ASN A 325 14.38 24.56 -2.12
C ASN A 325 15.63 24.75 -3.00
N ILE A 326 15.62 24.24 -4.24
CA ILE A 326 16.73 24.43 -5.17
C ILE A 326 16.92 25.93 -5.48
N ARG A 327 15.85 26.68 -5.70
CA ARG A 327 15.92 28.14 -5.92
C ARG A 327 16.41 28.92 -4.69
N ALA A 328 16.20 28.38 -3.51
CA ALA A 328 16.76 28.93 -2.26
C ALA A 328 18.25 28.57 -2.04
N GLY A 329 18.84 27.76 -2.92
CA GLY A 329 20.24 27.35 -2.85
C GLY A 329 20.48 26.03 -2.12
N ASP A 330 19.42 25.28 -1.79
CA ASP A 330 19.53 23.93 -1.24
C ASP A 330 19.62 22.92 -2.39
N GLU A 331 20.84 22.55 -2.74
CA GLU A 331 21.18 21.57 -3.76
C GLU A 331 21.76 20.28 -3.17
N ALA A 332 21.57 20.06 -1.86
CA ALA A 332 22.10 18.89 -1.16
C ALA A 332 21.37 17.62 -1.62
N ALA A 333 22.03 16.83 -2.47
CA ALA A 333 21.47 15.60 -3.03
C ALA A 333 21.80 14.34 -2.21
N ALA A 334 22.65 14.43 -1.18
CA ALA A 334 23.06 13.29 -0.35
C ALA A 334 23.41 13.72 1.07
N ASN A 335 23.07 12.86 2.04
CA ASN A 335 23.57 12.98 3.41
C ASN A 335 24.88 12.18 3.53
N MET A 336 25.98 12.88 3.81
CA MET A 336 27.33 12.30 3.91
C MET A 336 27.76 12.05 5.36
N GLU A 337 26.92 12.32 6.36
CA GLU A 337 27.28 12.25 7.78
C GLU A 337 27.83 10.88 8.20
N PHE A 338 27.21 9.81 7.69
CA PHE A 338 27.59 8.42 8.01
C PHE A 338 28.22 7.70 6.82
N TRP A 339 28.88 8.41 5.91
CA TRP A 339 29.45 7.82 4.69
C TRP A 339 30.61 6.86 4.98
N GLU A 340 31.40 7.16 6.03
CA GLU A 340 32.61 6.40 6.35
C GLU A 340 32.28 5.15 7.18
N PRO A 341 32.38 3.92 6.64
CA PRO A 341 32.02 2.69 7.37
C PRO A 341 32.74 2.48 8.69
N LYS A 342 33.98 3.01 8.84
CA LYS A 342 34.73 2.94 10.09
C LYS A 342 34.10 3.70 11.27
N THR A 343 33.17 4.61 10.99
CA THR A 343 32.44 5.37 12.01
C THR A 343 31.19 4.66 12.48
N TRP A 344 30.79 3.58 11.81
CA TRP A 344 29.57 2.85 12.11
C TRP A 344 29.74 2.04 13.41
N PRO A 345 28.68 1.90 14.22
CA PRO A 345 28.71 1.05 15.39
C PRO A 345 28.92 -0.41 14.97
N LYS A 346 29.65 -1.18 15.79
CA LYS A 346 29.87 -2.61 15.53
C LYS A 346 28.56 -3.40 15.52
N GLN A 347 27.65 -3.05 16.40
CA GLN A 347 26.33 -3.65 16.50
C GLN A 347 25.27 -2.57 16.62
N CYS A 348 24.18 -2.72 15.85
CA CYS A 348 23.02 -1.86 15.99
C CYS A 348 21.73 -2.59 15.55
N LYS A 349 20.63 -2.12 16.08
CA LYS A 349 19.28 -2.49 15.62
C LYS A 349 18.61 -1.25 15.02
N GLY A 350 17.96 -1.42 13.91
CA GLY A 350 17.22 -0.35 13.24
C GLY A 350 15.83 -0.80 12.83
N VAL A 351 14.93 0.16 12.75
CA VAL A 351 13.63 0.00 12.11
C VAL A 351 13.40 1.17 11.16
N GLY A 352 12.95 0.85 9.95
CA GLY A 352 12.45 1.82 8.99
C GLY A 352 11.01 1.48 8.66
N ALA A 353 10.13 2.49 8.64
CA ALA A 353 8.71 2.31 8.38
C ALA A 353 8.19 3.31 7.36
N CYS A 354 7.11 2.96 6.70
CA CYS A 354 6.33 3.84 5.85
C CYS A 354 4.89 3.34 5.71
N GLU A 355 4.04 4.21 5.25
CA GLU A 355 2.68 3.87 4.81
C GLU A 355 2.69 3.55 3.31
N ALA A 356 2.99 2.29 2.98
CA ALA A 356 2.91 1.82 1.60
C ALA A 356 1.46 1.88 1.08
N PRO A 357 1.21 1.79 -0.24
CA PRO A 357 -0.16 1.86 -0.80
C PRO A 357 -1.13 0.87 -0.16
N ARG A 358 -0.64 -0.29 0.28
CA ARG A 358 -1.45 -1.34 0.92
C ARG A 358 -1.50 -1.22 2.44
N GLY A 359 -0.74 -0.31 3.05
CA GLY A 359 -0.77 -0.05 4.50
C GLY A 359 0.58 0.00 5.17
N ALA A 360 0.58 -0.19 6.46
CA ALA A 360 1.72 -0.11 7.35
C ALA A 360 2.82 -1.13 7.00
N LEU A 361 3.99 -0.62 6.64
CA LEU A 361 5.21 -1.38 6.31
C LEU A 361 6.30 -1.04 7.32
N ALA A 362 6.94 -2.06 7.87
CA ALA A 362 8.16 -1.86 8.66
C ALA A 362 9.21 -2.91 8.29
N HIS A 363 10.46 -2.45 8.19
CA HIS A 363 11.63 -3.29 8.04
C HIS A 363 12.48 -3.20 9.30
N TYR A 364 12.78 -4.35 9.88
CA TYR A 364 13.59 -4.49 11.08
C TYR A 364 14.93 -5.11 10.71
N CYS A 365 16.02 -4.45 11.09
CA CYS A 365 17.36 -4.89 10.74
C CYS A 365 18.25 -4.97 11.99
N VAL A 366 19.05 -6.02 12.06
CA VAL A 366 20.13 -6.17 13.03
C VAL A 366 21.45 -6.20 12.26
N ILE A 367 22.35 -5.30 12.59
CA ILE A 367 23.69 -5.21 12.00
C ILE A 367 24.69 -5.70 13.02
N ASP A 368 25.62 -6.56 12.62
CA ASP A 368 26.76 -7.01 13.39
C ASP A 368 28.03 -6.92 12.55
N ASN A 369 29.02 -6.17 13.04
CA ASN A 369 30.29 -5.93 12.36
C ASN A 369 30.15 -5.51 10.88
N GLY A 370 29.22 -4.59 10.59
CA GLY A 370 28.97 -4.04 9.26
C GLY A 370 28.22 -4.99 8.32
N LYS A 371 27.69 -6.11 8.82
CA LYS A 371 26.90 -7.07 8.04
C LYS A 371 25.51 -7.22 8.62
N ILE A 372 24.54 -7.47 7.76
CA ILE A 372 23.18 -7.79 8.17
C ILE A 372 23.20 -9.17 8.85
N ALA A 373 22.95 -9.18 10.17
CA ALA A 373 22.80 -10.39 10.96
C ALA A 373 21.36 -10.94 10.93
N ASN A 374 20.36 -10.03 10.90
CA ASN A 374 18.96 -10.39 10.74
C ASN A 374 18.21 -9.28 10.01
N TRP A 375 17.29 -9.66 9.16
CA TRP A 375 16.35 -8.75 8.49
C TRP A 375 14.98 -9.39 8.41
N GLN A 376 13.99 -8.71 8.98
CA GLN A 376 12.58 -9.10 8.89
C GLN A 376 11.76 -7.93 8.37
N ALA A 377 10.87 -8.23 7.43
CA ALA A 377 9.95 -7.25 6.85
C ALA A 377 8.51 -7.61 7.25
N VAL A 378 7.87 -6.74 8.00
CA VAL A 378 6.44 -6.83 8.32
C VAL A 378 5.71 -5.92 7.35
N VAL A 379 5.29 -6.50 6.22
CA VAL A 379 4.66 -5.73 5.14
C VAL A 379 3.14 -5.63 5.31
N PRO A 380 2.46 -4.67 4.65
CA PRO A 380 1.02 -4.48 4.82
C PRO A 380 0.19 -5.73 4.56
N THR A 381 0.54 -6.48 3.53
CA THR A 381 -0.17 -7.71 3.19
C THR A 381 0.13 -8.84 4.19
N THR A 382 1.26 -8.79 4.91
CA THR A 382 1.49 -9.69 6.03
C THR A 382 0.49 -9.45 7.17
N TRP A 383 0.12 -8.19 7.44
CA TRP A 383 -0.96 -7.87 8.36
C TRP A 383 -2.31 -8.38 7.85
N ASN A 384 -2.72 -7.95 6.65
CA ASN A 384 -4.08 -8.16 6.16
C ASN A 384 -4.35 -9.58 5.68
N ALA A 385 -3.37 -10.28 5.09
CA ALA A 385 -3.48 -11.67 4.63
C ALA A 385 -2.86 -12.67 5.62
N SER A 386 -2.64 -12.25 6.87
CA SER A 386 -2.11 -13.13 7.90
C SER A 386 -3.05 -14.29 8.16
N PRO A 387 -2.50 -15.49 8.41
CA PRO A 387 -3.30 -16.61 8.90
C PRO A 387 -3.76 -16.31 10.33
N ARG A 388 -4.62 -17.19 10.84
CA ARG A 388 -5.04 -17.19 12.24
C ARG A 388 -3.82 -17.22 13.17
N ASP A 389 -3.98 -16.63 14.33
CA ASP A 389 -3.00 -16.73 15.41
C ASP A 389 -3.27 -17.96 16.31
N THR A 390 -2.50 -18.08 17.38
CA THR A 390 -2.62 -19.13 18.40
C THR A 390 -4.00 -19.20 19.05
N GLU A 391 -4.72 -18.06 19.09
CA GLU A 391 -6.05 -17.94 19.71
C GLU A 391 -7.18 -18.12 18.69
N GLY A 392 -6.85 -18.34 17.42
CA GLY A 392 -7.82 -18.51 16.34
C GLY A 392 -8.37 -17.23 15.73
N ASN A 393 -7.79 -16.05 16.05
CA ASN A 393 -8.20 -14.78 15.46
C ASN A 393 -7.78 -14.70 14.00
N HIS A 394 -8.75 -14.50 13.12
CA HIS A 394 -8.53 -14.42 11.67
C HIS A 394 -7.87 -13.11 11.24
N GLY A 395 -7.00 -13.18 10.22
CA GLY A 395 -6.54 -12.00 9.48
C GLY A 395 -7.67 -11.25 8.78
N ALA A 396 -7.41 -9.99 8.41
CA ALA A 396 -8.44 -9.14 7.80
C ALA A 396 -9.06 -9.76 6.54
N PHE A 397 -8.26 -10.43 5.70
CA PHE A 397 -8.75 -11.10 4.49
C PHE A 397 -9.55 -12.36 4.81
N GLU A 398 -9.10 -13.16 5.78
CA GLU A 398 -9.85 -14.35 6.20
C GLU A 398 -11.16 -14.00 6.88
N ALA A 399 -11.24 -12.83 7.52
CA ALA A 399 -12.44 -12.35 8.21
C ALA A 399 -13.41 -11.61 7.27
N SER A 400 -13.02 -11.31 6.04
CA SER A 400 -13.83 -10.61 5.05
C SER A 400 -14.62 -11.59 4.21
#